data_d95c6abfe5b9bed225fff50bd6c3c743
#
_entry.id   d95c6abfe5b9bed225fff50bd6c3c743
#
_cell.length_a   1.000
_cell.length_b   1.000
_cell.length_c   1.000
_cell.angle_alpha   90.00
_cell.angle_beta   90.00
_cell.angle_gamma   90.00
#
_symmetry.space_group_name_H-M   'P 1'
#
loop_
_entity.id
_entity.type
_entity.pdbx_description
1 polymer ?
#
loop_
_entity_poly.entity_id
_entity_poly.type
_entity_poly.pdbx_seq_one_letter_code
_entity_poly.pdbx_strand_id
1 'polypeptide(L)'
;MGLCLALSACGNNNSAPSVDTAPGDVSPLSDAEYRALSSIQRYAVANTLLASLYQGTSALEFFSLTGDLKNPAVKPDAPELERIRTALATPLSPADRTRYLAKANSYTYFSETTVTKDTKYYSTQPLVFPQAVLFEFPLSQDYYHRWMAYVLMNTILFSPALELESVRTPAVSNVYDRLVTLMGQGRTMRDIVYDHMISPPNWERFRSPEDNTREMLEIFLARFIDAEVPAATATCKNWSAVRDPVSGIASIAKSTDANTVPRTVLGATVVTCEEFYRALADHPALIPTIATVLVNHFFTDDSLEAKRKLIASITAAQPKTFDALFSLILFSKQYLLYTARPKSAEESFFGLAHRAGWRPSPGFFEDFTDVRNLVVCDINAECEIKASISTIDELEVPILKRQEVEDIECGSDHNC
;
A
#
# COMPACT_ATOMS: atom_id res chain seq x y z
N MET A 1 -24.34 -11.89 -31.89
CA MET A 1 -24.30 -13.16 -31.13
C MET A 1 -23.58 -12.85 -29.82
N GLY A 2 -24.34 -12.46 -28.82
CA GLY A 2 -23.81 -12.05 -27.53
C GLY A 2 -23.58 -13.29 -26.65
N LEU A 3 -22.39 -13.48 -26.20
CA LEU A 3 -22.04 -14.49 -25.20
C LEU A 3 -22.16 -13.85 -23.81
N CYS A 4 -23.36 -13.89 -23.25
CA CYS A 4 -23.56 -13.59 -21.84
C CYS A 4 -22.92 -14.72 -21.03
N LEU A 5 -21.70 -14.52 -20.52
CA LEU A 5 -21.15 -15.31 -19.43
C LEU A 5 -21.83 -14.85 -18.15
N ALA A 6 -22.90 -15.53 -17.77
CA ALA A 6 -23.45 -15.45 -16.45
C ALA A 6 -22.40 -15.97 -15.44
N LEU A 7 -21.69 -15.07 -14.80
CA LEU A 7 -21.00 -15.36 -13.56
C LEU A 7 -22.07 -15.52 -12.47
N SER A 8 -22.68 -16.70 -12.44
CA SER A 8 -23.45 -17.11 -11.28
C SER A 8 -22.54 -17.00 -10.06
N ALA A 9 -22.91 -16.15 -9.12
CA ALA A 9 -22.39 -16.21 -7.77
C ALA A 9 -22.61 -17.64 -7.29
N CYS A 10 -21.57 -18.46 -7.30
CA CYS A 10 -21.60 -19.77 -6.66
C CYS A 10 -21.78 -19.51 -5.18
N GLY A 11 -23.00 -19.70 -4.71
CA GLY A 11 -23.31 -19.73 -3.30
C GLY A 11 -22.34 -20.71 -2.62
N ASN A 12 -21.67 -20.23 -1.61
CA ASN A 12 -20.76 -20.98 -0.76
C ASN A 12 -21.50 -22.09 -0.01
N ASN A 13 -21.62 -23.26 -0.65
CA ASN A 13 -21.91 -24.52 0.03
C ASN A 13 -20.70 -25.46 -0.03
N ASN A 14 -19.50 -24.94 -0.09
CA ASN A 14 -18.33 -25.73 0.14
C ASN A 14 -17.99 -25.66 1.63
N SER A 15 -18.19 -26.77 2.33
CA SER A 15 -17.57 -26.98 3.63
C SER A 15 -16.09 -26.66 3.46
N ALA A 16 -15.65 -25.55 4.09
CA ALA A 16 -14.25 -25.22 4.16
C ALA A 16 -13.47 -26.45 4.63
N PRO A 17 -12.27 -26.71 4.12
CA PRO A 17 -11.45 -27.77 4.65
C PRO A 17 -11.35 -27.54 6.16
N SER A 18 -11.45 -28.61 6.95
CA SER A 18 -11.29 -28.58 8.39
C SER A 18 -9.81 -28.33 8.75
N VAL A 19 -9.27 -27.22 8.28
CA VAL A 19 -8.01 -26.70 8.77
C VAL A 19 -8.36 -25.98 10.04
N ASP A 20 -7.95 -26.56 11.16
CA ASP A 20 -8.24 -26.09 12.51
C ASP A 20 -7.51 -24.75 12.73
N THR A 21 -8.10 -23.65 12.25
CA THR A 21 -7.57 -22.32 12.47
C THR A 21 -8.51 -21.53 13.37
N ALA A 22 -7.98 -21.12 14.50
CA ALA A 22 -8.69 -20.15 15.32
C ALA A 22 -8.82 -18.83 14.50
N PRO A 23 -10.03 -18.25 14.37
CA PRO A 23 -10.19 -16.97 13.70
C PRO A 23 -9.24 -15.90 14.28
N GLY A 24 -8.50 -15.23 13.40
CA GLY A 24 -7.55 -14.19 13.80
C GLY A 24 -6.12 -14.68 14.01
N ASP A 25 -5.81 -15.94 13.69
CA ASP A 25 -4.45 -16.45 13.70
C ASP A 25 -3.73 -16.13 12.38
N VAL A 26 -2.55 -15.52 12.46
CA VAL A 26 -1.68 -15.24 11.31
C VAL A 26 -0.71 -16.37 11.00
N SER A 27 -0.95 -17.59 11.48
CA SER A 27 -0.13 -18.74 11.10
C SER A 27 -0.12 -18.92 9.57
N PRO A 28 1.06 -19.16 8.98
CA PRO A 28 1.17 -19.29 7.54
C PRO A 28 0.47 -20.55 7.04
N LEU A 29 -0.16 -20.46 5.87
CA LEU A 29 -0.60 -21.65 5.15
C LEU A 29 0.65 -22.40 4.68
N SER A 30 0.87 -23.59 5.23
CA SER A 30 2.02 -24.42 4.86
C SER A 30 1.83 -25.04 3.46
N ASP A 31 2.94 -25.40 2.82
CA ASP A 31 2.87 -26.06 1.52
C ASP A 31 2.19 -27.43 1.58
N ALA A 32 2.29 -28.12 2.71
CA ALA A 32 1.58 -29.40 2.91
C ALA A 32 0.06 -29.18 2.97
N GLU A 33 -0.40 -28.18 3.71
CA GLU A 33 -1.82 -27.83 3.79
C GLU A 33 -2.35 -27.34 2.44
N TYR A 34 -1.59 -26.48 1.74
CA TYR A 34 -1.94 -26.03 0.40
C TYR A 34 -2.07 -27.20 -0.58
N ARG A 35 -1.16 -28.18 -0.56
CA ARG A 35 -1.25 -29.40 -1.41
C ARG A 35 -2.45 -30.27 -1.06
N ALA A 36 -2.91 -30.25 0.19
CA ALA A 36 -4.10 -31.01 0.61
C ALA A 36 -5.41 -30.41 0.11
N LEU A 37 -5.44 -29.13 -0.29
CA LEU A 37 -6.59 -28.47 -0.88
C LEU A 37 -6.98 -29.09 -2.23
N SER A 38 -8.26 -29.01 -2.59
CA SER A 38 -8.72 -29.34 -3.95
C SER A 38 -8.11 -28.37 -4.98
N SER A 39 -8.12 -28.75 -6.26
CA SER A 39 -7.63 -27.88 -7.34
C SER A 39 -8.31 -26.53 -7.38
N ILE A 40 -9.63 -26.48 -7.16
CA ILE A 40 -10.42 -25.25 -7.13
C ILE A 40 -9.99 -24.37 -5.96
N GLN A 41 -9.79 -24.95 -4.78
CA GLN A 41 -9.34 -24.20 -3.60
C GLN A 41 -7.91 -23.68 -3.77
N ARG A 42 -7.00 -24.49 -4.34
CA ARG A 42 -5.63 -24.06 -4.66
C ARG A 42 -5.64 -22.89 -5.63
N TYR A 43 -6.48 -22.96 -6.67
CA TYR A 43 -6.65 -21.85 -7.59
C TYR A 43 -7.19 -20.60 -6.87
N ALA A 44 -8.21 -20.74 -6.04
CA ALA A 44 -8.78 -19.62 -5.28
C ALA A 44 -7.72 -18.95 -4.40
N VAL A 45 -6.92 -19.73 -3.67
CA VAL A 45 -5.82 -19.23 -2.82
C VAL A 45 -4.77 -18.49 -3.65
N ALA A 46 -4.29 -19.09 -4.75
CA ALA A 46 -3.30 -18.46 -5.61
C ALA A 46 -3.84 -17.18 -6.27
N ASN A 47 -5.10 -17.20 -6.71
CA ASN A 47 -5.75 -16.04 -7.32
C ASN A 47 -5.97 -14.91 -6.30
N THR A 48 -6.34 -15.24 -5.05
CA THR A 48 -6.44 -14.23 -3.98
C THR A 48 -5.10 -13.53 -3.75
N LEU A 49 -4.03 -14.30 -3.61
CA LEU A 49 -2.69 -13.76 -3.38
C LEU A 49 -2.20 -12.92 -4.57
N LEU A 50 -2.34 -13.45 -5.79
CA LEU A 50 -1.88 -12.75 -7.00
C LEU A 50 -2.72 -11.48 -7.28
N ALA A 51 -4.02 -11.52 -7.02
CA ALA A 51 -4.86 -10.33 -7.12
C ALA A 51 -4.40 -9.25 -6.14
N SER A 52 -4.16 -9.61 -4.88
CA SER A 52 -3.66 -8.67 -3.86
C SER A 52 -2.32 -8.05 -4.22
N LEU A 53 -1.52 -8.76 -4.99
CA LEU A 53 -0.26 -8.28 -5.56
C LEU A 53 -0.48 -7.63 -6.94
N TYR A 54 -1.68 -7.22 -7.30
CA TYR A 54 -2.03 -6.58 -8.58
C TYR A 54 -1.60 -7.39 -9.82
N GLN A 55 -1.39 -8.68 -9.63
CA GLN A 55 -1.09 -9.62 -10.70
C GLN A 55 -2.32 -10.48 -10.95
N GLY A 56 -2.46 -10.97 -12.16
CA GLY A 56 -3.56 -11.84 -12.51
C GLY A 56 -3.06 -13.18 -13.02
N THR A 57 -3.83 -14.23 -12.77
CA THR A 57 -3.65 -15.49 -13.46
C THR A 57 -5.00 -15.99 -13.94
N SER A 58 -5.02 -16.59 -15.13
CA SER A 58 -6.24 -17.26 -15.61
C SER A 58 -6.34 -18.66 -14.99
N ALA A 59 -7.57 -19.12 -14.78
CA ALA A 59 -7.80 -20.52 -14.35
C ALA A 59 -7.19 -21.51 -15.35
N LEU A 60 -7.30 -21.22 -16.64
CA LEU A 60 -6.75 -22.07 -17.70
C LEU A 60 -5.21 -22.15 -17.61
N GLU A 61 -4.55 -21.02 -17.41
CA GLU A 61 -3.09 -20.96 -17.26
C GLU A 61 -2.65 -21.70 -15.99
N PHE A 62 -3.29 -21.42 -14.86
CA PHE A 62 -2.99 -22.09 -13.60
C PHE A 62 -3.08 -23.60 -13.72
N PHE A 63 -4.21 -24.12 -14.21
CA PHE A 63 -4.41 -25.56 -14.35
C PHE A 63 -3.55 -26.18 -15.46
N SER A 64 -3.19 -25.44 -16.49
CA SER A 64 -2.26 -25.89 -17.51
C SER A 64 -0.85 -26.10 -16.94
N LEU A 65 -0.39 -25.17 -16.11
CA LEU A 65 0.92 -25.25 -15.46
C LEU A 65 0.97 -26.34 -14.39
N THR A 66 -0.12 -26.51 -13.64
CA THR A 66 -0.21 -27.51 -12.56
C THR A 66 -0.58 -28.91 -13.05
N GLY A 67 -0.95 -29.07 -14.32
CA GLY A 67 -1.41 -30.33 -14.88
C GLY A 67 -2.81 -30.78 -14.46
N ASP A 68 -3.46 -30.05 -13.59
CA ASP A 68 -4.74 -30.45 -12.97
C ASP A 68 -5.91 -30.53 -13.96
N LEU A 69 -5.87 -29.80 -15.09
CA LEU A 69 -6.90 -29.90 -16.13
C LEU A 69 -6.84 -31.21 -16.91
N LYS A 70 -5.66 -31.76 -17.10
CA LYS A 70 -5.46 -32.99 -17.89
C LYS A 70 -5.52 -34.23 -17.03
N ASN A 71 -5.06 -34.12 -15.80
CA ASN A 71 -5.06 -35.23 -14.84
C ASN A 71 -5.12 -34.69 -13.41
N PRO A 72 -6.31 -34.62 -12.78
CA PRO A 72 -6.50 -34.12 -11.42
C PRO A 72 -5.71 -34.89 -10.35
N ALA A 73 -5.25 -36.10 -10.66
CA ALA A 73 -4.41 -36.89 -9.76
C ALA A 73 -2.94 -36.46 -9.75
N VAL A 74 -2.49 -35.73 -10.78
CA VAL A 74 -1.13 -35.22 -10.85
C VAL A 74 -1.04 -33.91 -10.10
N LYS A 75 -0.30 -33.93 -8.99
CA LYS A 75 0.02 -32.71 -8.22
C LYS A 75 1.33 -32.12 -8.77
N PRO A 76 1.43 -30.78 -8.85
CA PRO A 76 2.69 -30.16 -9.26
C PRO A 76 3.80 -30.49 -8.26
N ASP A 77 5.04 -30.59 -8.74
CA ASP A 77 6.22 -30.87 -7.89
C ASP A 77 6.45 -29.73 -6.86
N ALA A 78 6.25 -28.48 -7.29
CA ALA A 78 6.34 -27.32 -6.42
C ALA A 78 4.96 -26.68 -6.24
N PRO A 79 4.52 -26.37 -4.99
CA PRO A 79 3.32 -25.62 -4.75
C PRO A 79 3.38 -24.23 -5.36
N GLU A 80 2.26 -23.73 -5.85
CA GLU A 80 2.18 -22.38 -6.41
C GLU A 80 2.55 -21.30 -5.36
N LEU A 81 2.17 -21.51 -4.10
CA LEU A 81 2.55 -20.62 -3.00
C LEU A 81 4.08 -20.54 -2.82
N GLU A 82 4.79 -21.66 -2.93
CA GLU A 82 6.26 -21.70 -2.84
C GLU A 82 6.90 -20.93 -3.99
N ARG A 83 6.38 -21.08 -5.21
CA ARG A 83 6.85 -20.30 -6.37
C ARG A 83 6.66 -18.79 -6.16
N ILE A 84 5.49 -18.38 -5.66
CA ILE A 84 5.21 -16.97 -5.38
C ILE A 84 6.16 -16.47 -4.30
N ARG A 85 6.31 -17.18 -3.17
CA ARG A 85 7.26 -16.81 -2.12
C ARG A 85 8.68 -16.67 -2.64
N THR A 86 9.13 -17.63 -3.42
CA THR A 86 10.47 -17.63 -4.03
C THR A 86 10.64 -16.43 -4.97
N ALA A 87 9.66 -16.15 -5.80
CA ALA A 87 9.69 -14.99 -6.68
C ALA A 87 9.80 -13.68 -5.89
N LEU A 88 8.97 -13.50 -4.85
CA LEU A 88 9.00 -12.30 -4.00
C LEU A 88 10.30 -12.14 -3.18
N ALA A 89 11.06 -13.22 -3.00
CA ALA A 89 12.36 -13.19 -2.33
C ALA A 89 13.55 -13.05 -3.31
N THR A 90 13.32 -13.16 -4.62
CA THR A 90 14.38 -13.16 -5.64
C THR A 90 14.47 -11.79 -6.31
N PRO A 91 15.62 -11.10 -6.20
CA PRO A 91 15.81 -9.82 -6.86
C PRO A 91 15.95 -9.98 -8.38
N LEU A 92 15.53 -8.95 -9.11
CA LEU A 92 15.81 -8.86 -10.55
C LEU A 92 17.31 -8.59 -10.81
N SER A 93 17.78 -9.04 -11.97
CA SER A 93 19.08 -8.58 -12.44
C SER A 93 19.06 -7.06 -12.67
N PRO A 94 20.19 -6.35 -12.55
CA PRO A 94 20.24 -4.91 -12.85
C PRO A 94 19.76 -4.57 -14.27
N ALA A 95 20.06 -5.43 -15.25
CA ALA A 95 19.63 -5.25 -16.64
C ALA A 95 18.11 -5.39 -16.78
N ASP A 96 17.52 -6.39 -16.15
CA ASP A 96 16.06 -6.57 -16.17
C ASP A 96 15.35 -5.43 -15.47
N ARG A 97 15.86 -5.00 -14.31
CA ARG A 97 15.30 -3.83 -13.60
C ARG A 97 15.30 -2.60 -14.49
N THR A 98 16.40 -2.29 -15.16
CA THR A 98 16.49 -1.17 -16.10
C THR A 98 15.48 -1.30 -17.24
N ARG A 99 15.34 -2.51 -17.80
CA ARG A 99 14.39 -2.77 -18.88
C ARG A 99 12.94 -2.52 -18.46
N TYR A 100 12.54 -2.99 -17.28
CA TYR A 100 11.16 -2.79 -16.78
C TYR A 100 10.89 -1.34 -16.38
N LEU A 101 11.87 -0.64 -15.82
CA LEU A 101 11.74 0.80 -15.59
C LEU A 101 11.57 1.59 -16.89
N ALA A 102 12.31 1.24 -17.93
CA ALA A 102 12.16 1.88 -19.24
C ALA A 102 10.75 1.66 -19.82
N LYS A 103 10.19 0.46 -19.65
CA LYS A 103 8.81 0.17 -20.06
C LYS A 103 7.80 1.00 -19.25
N ALA A 104 7.91 1.03 -17.94
CA ALA A 104 7.01 1.82 -17.10
C ALA A 104 7.05 3.31 -17.49
N ASN A 105 8.22 3.85 -17.78
CA ASN A 105 8.38 5.22 -18.24
C ASN A 105 7.69 5.50 -19.60
N SER A 106 7.53 4.49 -20.44
CA SER A 106 6.87 4.66 -21.76
C SER A 106 5.38 4.95 -21.66
N TYR A 107 4.76 4.69 -20.51
CA TYR A 107 3.36 5.01 -20.26
C TYR A 107 3.12 6.43 -19.73
N THR A 108 4.20 7.14 -19.38
CA THR A 108 4.11 8.53 -18.98
C THR A 108 4.35 9.44 -20.17
N TYR A 109 3.69 10.60 -20.22
CA TYR A 109 3.93 11.61 -21.27
C TYR A 109 5.34 12.23 -21.19
N PHE A 110 6.06 11.96 -20.13
CA PHE A 110 7.39 12.49 -19.88
C PHE A 110 8.44 11.42 -20.17
N SER A 111 9.27 11.64 -21.18
CA SER A 111 10.43 10.78 -21.42
C SER A 111 11.57 11.16 -20.46
N GLU A 112 12.31 10.16 -19.98
CA GLU A 112 13.49 10.40 -19.11
C GLU A 112 14.56 11.29 -19.74
N THR A 113 14.55 11.42 -21.08
CA THR A 113 15.53 12.22 -21.82
C THR A 113 15.27 13.72 -21.82
N THR A 114 14.01 14.13 -21.58
CA THR A 114 13.60 15.55 -21.63
C THR A 114 13.27 16.12 -20.27
N VAL A 115 13.33 15.32 -19.25
CA VAL A 115 12.79 15.65 -17.94
C VAL A 115 13.86 15.32 -16.91
N THR A 116 14.32 16.32 -16.19
CA THR A 116 15.18 16.09 -15.04
C THR A 116 14.44 15.14 -14.08
N LYS A 117 15.16 14.42 -13.24
CA LYS A 117 14.58 13.52 -12.24
C LYS A 117 13.38 14.17 -11.52
N ASP A 118 13.43 15.47 -11.35
CA ASP A 118 12.45 16.27 -10.65
C ASP A 118 11.19 16.54 -11.50
N THR A 119 11.35 16.80 -12.80
CA THR A 119 10.23 17.03 -13.73
C THR A 119 9.47 15.75 -14.10
N LYS A 120 10.09 14.58 -14.01
CA LYS A 120 9.42 13.29 -14.14
C LYS A 120 8.27 13.14 -13.15
N TYR A 121 8.34 13.83 -12.06
CA TYR A 121 7.42 13.79 -10.95
C TYR A 121 6.49 15.01 -10.89
N TYR A 122 6.53 15.89 -11.87
CA TYR A 122 5.62 17.05 -11.99
C TYR A 122 4.35 16.76 -12.77
N SER A 123 3.97 15.50 -12.93
CA SER A 123 2.61 15.23 -13.38
C SER A 123 1.63 15.65 -12.28
N THR A 124 0.44 16.05 -12.67
CA THR A 124 -0.66 16.26 -11.72
C THR A 124 -1.09 14.94 -11.06
N GLN A 125 -0.56 13.81 -11.55
CA GLN A 125 -0.91 12.46 -11.16
C GLN A 125 0.30 11.74 -10.52
N PRO A 126 0.55 11.96 -9.23
CA PRO A 126 1.74 11.47 -8.56
C PRO A 126 1.84 9.94 -8.49
N LEU A 127 0.75 9.22 -8.69
CA LEU A 127 0.72 7.77 -8.62
C LEU A 127 0.93 7.08 -9.97
N VAL A 128 0.93 7.84 -11.08
CA VAL A 128 1.06 7.31 -12.45
C VAL A 128 2.30 6.44 -12.61
N PHE A 129 3.45 6.92 -12.19
CA PHE A 129 4.70 6.17 -12.30
C PHE A 129 4.73 4.91 -11.40
N PRO A 130 4.38 4.98 -10.11
CA PRO A 130 4.24 3.78 -9.29
C PRO A 130 3.30 2.74 -9.88
N GLN A 131 2.14 3.13 -10.40
CA GLN A 131 1.18 2.22 -11.03
C GLN A 131 1.74 1.58 -12.31
N ALA A 132 2.38 2.36 -13.17
CA ALA A 132 3.02 1.84 -14.39
C ALA A 132 4.13 0.83 -14.05
N VAL A 133 4.90 1.10 -13.00
CA VAL A 133 5.92 0.16 -12.49
C VAL A 133 5.27 -1.13 -12.00
N LEU A 134 4.21 -1.04 -11.20
CA LEU A 134 3.49 -2.21 -10.70
C LEU A 134 2.81 -3.01 -11.82
N PHE A 135 2.46 -2.36 -12.91
CA PHE A 135 1.93 -3.05 -14.08
C PHE A 135 3.02 -3.81 -14.86
N GLU A 136 4.20 -3.24 -15.03
CA GLU A 136 5.25 -3.82 -15.90
C GLU A 136 6.19 -4.81 -15.23
N PHE A 137 6.42 -4.66 -13.93
CA PHE A 137 7.37 -5.54 -13.23
C PHE A 137 6.79 -6.94 -13.01
N PRO A 138 7.57 -8.00 -13.27
CA PRO A 138 7.19 -9.34 -12.87
C PRO A 138 7.32 -9.50 -11.35
N LEU A 139 6.65 -10.51 -10.80
CA LEU A 139 6.85 -10.91 -9.42
C LEU A 139 8.34 -11.13 -9.15
N SER A 140 8.86 -10.40 -8.20
CA SER A 140 10.25 -10.38 -7.78
C SER A 140 10.36 -9.64 -6.46
N GLN A 141 11.52 -9.66 -5.81
CA GLN A 141 11.76 -8.84 -4.63
C GLN A 141 11.66 -7.34 -4.98
N ASP A 142 12.16 -6.93 -6.13
CA ASP A 142 12.03 -5.56 -6.63
C ASP A 142 10.57 -5.14 -6.82
N TYR A 143 9.72 -6.04 -7.31
CA TYR A 143 8.29 -5.83 -7.39
C TYR A 143 7.66 -5.68 -6.00
N TYR A 144 7.99 -6.61 -5.10
CA TYR A 144 7.41 -6.67 -3.77
C TYR A 144 7.67 -5.40 -2.95
N HIS A 145 8.90 -4.91 -2.97
CA HIS A 145 9.24 -3.64 -2.31
C HIS A 145 8.47 -2.46 -2.91
N ARG A 146 8.26 -2.43 -4.23
CA ARG A 146 7.49 -1.37 -4.91
C ARG A 146 6.01 -1.44 -4.58
N TRP A 147 5.47 -2.65 -4.53
CA TRP A 147 4.09 -2.87 -4.14
C TRP A 147 3.87 -2.48 -2.67
N MET A 148 4.74 -2.90 -1.76
CA MET A 148 4.68 -2.49 -0.35
C MET A 148 4.79 -0.97 -0.20
N ALA A 149 5.70 -0.32 -0.91
CA ALA A 149 5.83 1.13 -0.89
C ALA A 149 4.53 1.81 -1.33
N TYR A 150 3.90 1.31 -2.40
CA TYR A 150 2.62 1.82 -2.88
C TYR A 150 1.51 1.65 -1.84
N VAL A 151 1.39 0.48 -1.23
CA VAL A 151 0.41 0.23 -0.15
C VAL A 151 0.67 1.14 1.06
N LEU A 152 1.91 1.25 1.51
CA LEU A 152 2.27 2.07 2.67
C LEU A 152 2.02 3.56 2.44
N MET A 153 2.27 4.07 1.24
CA MET A 153 1.96 5.45 0.86
C MET A 153 0.46 5.74 0.83
N ASN A 154 -0.35 4.73 0.54
CA ASN A 154 -1.82 4.87 0.52
C ASN A 154 -2.48 4.46 1.84
N THR A 155 -1.68 4.19 2.88
CA THR A 155 -2.17 3.80 4.20
C THR A 155 -1.53 4.64 5.30
N ILE A 156 -0.46 4.16 5.95
CA ILE A 156 0.04 4.80 7.18
C ILE A 156 1.16 5.81 6.95
N LEU A 157 2.02 5.65 5.94
CA LEU A 157 3.20 6.50 5.82
C LEU A 157 2.92 7.83 5.11
N PHE A 158 2.09 7.81 4.12
CA PHE A 158 1.75 9.02 3.38
C PHE A 158 0.58 8.76 2.45
N SER A 159 -0.43 9.59 2.44
CA SER A 159 -1.56 9.43 1.52
C SER A 159 -1.66 10.62 0.56
N PRO A 160 -0.99 10.57 -0.58
CA PRO A 160 -1.05 11.66 -1.55
C PRO A 160 -2.44 11.85 -2.15
N ALA A 161 -3.26 10.81 -2.15
CA ALA A 161 -4.61 10.88 -2.69
C ALA A 161 -5.60 11.64 -1.78
N LEU A 162 -5.29 11.74 -0.49
CA LEU A 162 -6.19 12.35 0.50
C LEU A 162 -5.85 13.80 0.84
N GLU A 163 -4.68 14.30 0.39
CA GLU A 163 -4.18 15.62 0.75
C GLU A 163 -3.63 16.38 -0.46
N LEU A 164 -4.46 16.57 -1.47
CA LEU A 164 -4.08 17.19 -2.74
C LEU A 164 -3.53 18.60 -2.60
N GLU A 165 -3.97 19.36 -1.59
CA GLU A 165 -3.50 20.74 -1.37
C GLU A 165 -2.06 20.84 -0.86
N SER A 166 -1.62 19.89 -0.04
CA SER A 166 -0.28 19.90 0.56
C SER A 166 0.71 18.99 -0.14
N VAL A 167 0.22 18.06 -0.98
CA VAL A 167 1.03 17.06 -1.66
C VAL A 167 1.42 17.53 -3.05
N ARG A 168 2.72 17.52 -3.30
CA ARG A 168 3.26 17.77 -4.63
C ARG A 168 3.93 16.51 -5.15
N THR A 169 3.85 16.35 -6.48
CA THR A 169 4.41 15.18 -7.15
C THR A 169 5.85 14.85 -6.75
N PRO A 170 6.80 15.80 -6.64
CA PRO A 170 8.15 15.50 -6.16
C PRO A 170 8.19 14.91 -4.76
N ALA A 171 7.33 15.37 -3.86
CA ALA A 171 7.27 14.85 -2.48
C ALA A 171 6.80 13.40 -2.47
N VAL A 172 5.76 13.07 -3.21
CA VAL A 172 5.23 11.71 -3.33
C VAL A 172 6.27 10.75 -3.89
N SER A 173 6.94 11.15 -4.98
CA SER A 173 7.97 10.33 -5.60
C SER A 173 9.17 10.12 -4.70
N ASN A 174 9.55 11.14 -3.94
CA ASN A 174 10.62 11.03 -2.95
C ASN A 174 10.27 10.01 -1.87
N VAL A 175 9.05 10.04 -1.34
CA VAL A 175 8.59 9.03 -0.36
C VAL A 175 8.64 7.64 -0.97
N TYR A 176 8.10 7.45 -2.17
CA TYR A 176 8.09 6.15 -2.85
C TYR A 176 9.51 5.60 -3.05
N ASP A 177 10.40 6.38 -3.65
CA ASP A 177 11.77 5.96 -3.95
C ASP A 177 12.57 5.66 -2.66
N ARG A 178 12.35 6.45 -1.59
CA ARG A 178 12.96 6.20 -0.28
C ARG A 178 12.49 4.89 0.32
N LEU A 179 11.19 4.64 0.34
CA LEU A 179 10.62 3.39 0.86
C LEU A 179 11.17 2.18 0.12
N VAL A 180 11.17 2.20 -1.21
CA VAL A 180 11.74 1.12 -2.04
C VAL A 180 13.21 0.90 -1.72
N THR A 181 13.98 1.99 -1.59
CA THR A 181 15.41 1.94 -1.28
C THR A 181 15.69 1.35 0.10
N LEU A 182 14.99 1.83 1.12
CA LEU A 182 15.22 1.40 2.51
C LEU A 182 14.79 -0.06 2.72
N MET A 183 13.68 -0.49 2.13
CA MET A 183 13.28 -1.90 2.13
C MET A 183 14.31 -2.77 1.40
N GLY A 184 14.79 -2.33 0.24
CA GLY A 184 15.85 -3.01 -0.50
C GLY A 184 17.18 -3.13 0.25
N GLN A 185 17.42 -2.25 1.23
CA GLN A 185 18.56 -2.32 2.16
C GLN A 185 18.28 -3.18 3.39
N GLY A 186 17.08 -3.76 3.53
CA GLY A 186 16.70 -4.56 4.69
C GLY A 186 16.55 -3.76 5.99
N ARG A 187 16.22 -2.46 5.89
CA ARG A 187 16.03 -1.61 7.08
C ARG A 187 14.82 -2.08 7.87
N THR A 188 14.87 -1.88 9.19
CA THR A 188 13.74 -2.21 10.06
C THR A 188 12.56 -1.26 9.83
N MET A 189 11.35 -1.69 10.18
CA MET A 189 10.16 -0.81 10.13
C MET A 189 10.37 0.44 10.97
N ARG A 190 10.98 0.31 12.15
CA ARG A 190 11.28 1.45 13.04
C ARG A 190 12.22 2.45 12.38
N ASP A 191 13.25 1.97 11.69
CA ASP A 191 14.16 2.83 10.95
C ASP A 191 13.49 3.51 9.76
N ILE A 192 12.61 2.81 9.05
CA ILE A 192 11.87 3.36 7.91
C ILE A 192 10.88 4.43 8.37
N VAL A 193 10.16 4.18 9.47
CA VAL A 193 9.24 5.17 10.05
C VAL A 193 10.02 6.38 10.58
N TYR A 194 11.13 6.16 11.27
CA TYR A 194 12.01 7.25 11.70
C TYR A 194 12.47 8.11 10.52
N ASP A 195 12.98 7.45 9.47
CA ASP A 195 13.44 8.13 8.25
C ASP A 195 12.33 8.92 7.57
N HIS A 196 11.10 8.38 7.56
CA HIS A 196 9.92 9.07 7.04
C HIS A 196 9.61 10.34 7.86
N MET A 197 9.56 10.25 9.19
CA MET A 197 9.23 11.37 10.07
C MET A 197 10.21 12.54 9.95
N ILE A 198 11.50 12.26 9.75
CA ILE A 198 12.52 13.29 9.55
C ILE A 198 12.70 13.73 8.09
N SER A 199 11.86 13.23 7.18
CA SER A 199 12.00 13.54 5.75
C SER A 199 11.39 14.89 5.38
N PRO A 200 11.96 15.57 4.37
CA PRO A 200 11.38 16.82 3.87
C PRO A 200 9.93 16.70 3.42
N PRO A 201 9.48 15.63 2.72
CA PRO A 201 8.08 15.49 2.33
C PRO A 201 7.12 15.46 3.52
N ASN A 202 7.49 14.79 4.61
CA ASN A 202 6.68 14.76 5.81
C ASN A 202 6.59 16.14 6.49
N TRP A 203 7.71 16.85 6.54
CA TRP A 203 7.76 18.22 7.08
C TRP A 203 7.08 19.24 6.16
N GLU A 204 6.98 18.98 4.89
CA GLU A 204 6.20 19.80 3.97
C GLU A 204 4.69 19.63 4.17
N ARG A 205 4.27 18.42 4.50
CA ARG A 205 2.89 18.09 4.81
C ARG A 205 2.42 18.78 6.10
N PHE A 206 3.20 18.70 7.15
CA PHE A 206 2.93 19.26 8.47
C PHE A 206 3.98 20.34 8.80
N ARG A 207 3.67 21.58 8.46
CA ARG A 207 4.67 22.65 8.21
C ARG A 207 5.26 23.32 9.46
N SER A 208 4.61 23.18 10.62
CA SER A 208 5.13 23.74 11.86
C SER A 208 5.65 22.63 12.79
N PRO A 209 6.58 22.95 13.70
CA PRO A 209 7.02 21.99 14.71
C PRO A 209 5.88 21.42 15.56
N GLU A 210 4.88 22.25 15.90
CA GLU A 210 3.73 21.79 16.68
C GLU A 210 2.86 20.85 15.89
N ASP A 211 2.47 21.24 14.69
CA ASP A 211 1.64 20.45 13.80
C ASP A 211 2.31 19.11 13.48
N ASN A 212 3.57 19.14 13.05
CA ASN A 212 4.31 17.92 12.71
C ASN A 212 4.45 16.97 13.92
N THR A 213 4.81 17.49 15.11
CA THR A 213 4.98 16.62 16.28
C THR A 213 3.66 16.05 16.78
N ARG A 214 2.55 16.81 16.71
CA ARG A 214 1.20 16.34 17.03
C ARG A 214 0.79 15.21 16.09
N GLU A 215 0.85 15.45 14.80
CA GLU A 215 0.44 14.49 13.78
C GLU A 215 1.26 13.19 13.85
N MET A 216 2.57 13.28 14.07
CA MET A 216 3.40 12.08 14.20
C MET A 216 3.03 11.25 15.43
N LEU A 217 2.68 11.87 16.56
CA LEU A 217 2.18 11.17 17.73
C LEU A 217 0.83 10.49 17.44
N GLU A 218 -0.08 11.18 16.77
CA GLU A 218 -1.41 10.67 16.44
C GLU A 218 -1.35 9.53 15.41
N ILE A 219 -0.66 9.72 14.31
CA ILE A 219 -0.55 8.73 13.22
C ILE A 219 0.14 7.46 13.69
N PHE A 220 1.27 7.58 14.38
CA PHE A 220 2.10 6.43 14.70
C PHE A 220 1.83 5.78 16.05
N LEU A 221 1.12 6.45 16.95
CA LEU A 221 0.75 5.87 18.24
C LEU A 221 -0.77 5.66 18.39
N ALA A 222 -1.57 6.13 17.41
CA ALA A 222 -3.04 6.11 17.44
C ALA A 222 -3.60 6.72 18.75
N ARG A 223 -2.99 7.79 19.23
CA ARG A 223 -3.34 8.42 20.51
C ARG A 223 -3.31 9.93 20.38
N PHE A 224 -4.35 10.58 20.86
CA PHE A 224 -4.33 12.00 21.14
C PHE A 224 -3.56 12.23 22.47
N ILE A 225 -2.27 12.56 22.36
CA ILE A 225 -1.39 12.77 23.52
C ILE A 225 -1.02 14.24 23.62
N ASP A 226 -2.02 15.11 23.74
CA ASP A 226 -1.85 16.57 23.79
C ASP A 226 -0.86 17.02 24.86
N ALA A 227 -0.76 16.30 25.98
CA ALA A 227 0.18 16.63 27.06
C ALA A 227 1.66 16.50 26.62
N GLU A 228 1.97 15.67 25.65
CA GLU A 228 3.34 15.46 25.15
C GLU A 228 3.74 16.48 24.07
N VAL A 229 2.74 17.05 23.36
CA VAL A 229 2.97 17.96 22.21
C VAL A 229 3.84 19.17 22.56
N PRO A 230 3.65 19.91 23.66
CA PRO A 230 4.49 21.07 23.96
C PRO A 230 5.97 20.69 24.17
N ALA A 231 6.26 19.56 24.79
CA ALA A 231 7.61 19.09 25.00
C ALA A 231 8.24 18.61 23.69
N ALA A 232 7.51 17.85 22.88
CA ALA A 232 7.93 17.41 21.54
C ALA A 232 8.19 18.60 20.60
N THR A 233 7.25 19.55 20.52
CA THR A 233 7.40 20.80 19.74
C THR A 233 8.66 21.56 20.12
N ALA A 234 8.93 21.69 21.41
CA ALA A 234 10.13 22.41 21.89
C ALA A 234 11.43 21.76 21.39
N THR A 235 11.50 20.43 21.22
CA THR A 235 12.69 19.76 20.68
C THR A 235 12.91 20.06 19.19
N CYS A 236 11.82 20.31 18.45
CA CYS A 236 11.83 20.56 17.00
C CYS A 236 11.77 22.04 16.61
N LYS A 237 11.76 22.97 17.58
CA LYS A 237 11.49 24.40 17.35
C LYS A 237 12.38 25.08 16.31
N ASN A 238 13.57 24.55 16.06
CA ASN A 238 14.50 25.08 15.07
C ASN A 238 14.37 24.46 13.68
N TRP A 239 13.44 23.53 13.48
CA TRP A 239 13.21 22.92 12.17
C TRP A 239 12.10 23.64 11.42
N SER A 240 12.26 23.78 10.12
CA SER A 240 11.24 24.30 9.22
C SER A 240 11.35 23.66 7.84
N ALA A 241 10.21 23.42 7.20
CA ALA A 241 10.20 23.03 5.80
C ALA A 241 10.44 24.26 4.92
N VAL A 242 11.38 24.14 4.01
CA VAL A 242 11.68 25.18 3.01
C VAL A 242 11.60 24.54 1.63
N ARG A 243 10.93 25.22 0.71
CA ARG A 243 10.82 24.76 -0.67
C ARG A 243 11.68 25.63 -1.57
N ASP A 244 12.47 24.98 -2.41
CA ASP A 244 13.18 25.66 -3.49
C ASP A 244 12.15 26.23 -4.48
N PRO A 245 12.19 27.52 -4.78
CA PRO A 245 11.18 28.17 -5.63
C PRO A 245 11.27 27.76 -7.10
N VAL A 246 12.40 27.21 -7.54
CA VAL A 246 12.63 26.81 -8.93
C VAL A 246 12.30 25.35 -9.14
N SER A 247 12.89 24.46 -8.33
CA SER A 247 12.67 23.02 -8.46
C SER A 247 11.40 22.51 -7.76
N GLY A 248 10.84 23.29 -6.82
CA GLY A 248 9.72 22.87 -5.99
C GLY A 248 10.08 21.79 -4.95
N ILE A 249 11.36 21.42 -4.84
CA ILE A 249 11.82 20.37 -3.93
C ILE A 249 11.86 20.91 -2.51
N ALA A 250 11.27 20.17 -1.59
CA ALA A 250 11.31 20.47 -0.17
C ALA A 250 12.67 20.09 0.45
N SER A 251 13.11 20.90 1.40
CA SER A 251 14.24 20.62 2.29
C SER A 251 13.91 21.03 3.72
N ILE A 252 14.69 20.55 4.68
CA ILE A 252 14.58 20.98 6.07
C ILE A 252 15.68 21.97 6.37
N ALA A 253 15.27 23.18 6.72
CA ALA A 253 16.17 24.20 7.27
C ALA A 253 16.21 24.07 8.80
N LYS A 254 17.40 24.24 9.37
CA LYS A 254 17.62 24.23 10.82
C LYS A 254 18.21 25.58 11.24
N SER A 255 17.48 26.32 12.06
CA SER A 255 17.97 27.58 12.62
C SER A 255 18.93 27.33 13.79
N THR A 256 19.62 28.38 14.21
CA THR A 256 20.53 28.33 15.38
C THR A 256 19.80 28.27 16.72
N ASP A 257 18.48 28.55 16.76
CA ASP A 257 17.67 28.51 17.98
C ASP A 257 17.25 27.07 18.33
N ALA A 258 18.21 26.15 18.40
CA ALA A 258 17.94 24.78 18.79
C ALA A 258 17.56 24.67 20.29
N ASN A 259 16.72 23.68 20.61
CA ASN A 259 16.48 23.36 22.01
C ASN A 259 17.75 22.79 22.65
N THR A 260 18.08 23.28 23.84
CA THR A 260 19.22 22.78 24.64
C THR A 260 18.80 22.20 25.97
N VAL A 261 17.50 22.25 26.26
CA VAL A 261 16.94 21.81 27.55
C VAL A 261 16.36 20.40 27.37
N PRO A 262 16.81 19.43 28.19
CA PRO A 262 16.22 18.09 28.17
C PRO A 262 14.71 18.15 28.43
N ARG A 263 13.95 17.39 27.65
CA ARG A 263 12.50 17.24 27.75
C ARG A 263 12.16 15.77 27.98
N THR A 264 11.11 15.51 28.74
CA THR A 264 10.57 14.15 28.84
C THR A 264 9.43 14.02 27.84
N VAL A 265 9.57 13.12 26.86
CA VAL A 265 8.53 12.81 25.85
C VAL A 265 8.46 11.30 25.71
N LEU A 266 7.25 10.73 25.79
CA LEU A 266 7.01 9.28 25.71
C LEU A 266 7.83 8.46 26.73
N GLY A 267 8.12 9.05 27.88
CA GLY A 267 8.96 8.44 28.92
C GLY A 267 10.46 8.46 28.63
N ALA A 268 10.91 9.02 27.52
CA ALA A 268 12.31 9.21 27.16
C ALA A 268 12.76 10.65 27.43
N THR A 269 14.04 10.82 27.78
CA THR A 269 14.66 12.15 27.84
C THR A 269 15.25 12.48 26.48
N VAL A 270 14.79 13.57 25.87
CA VAL A 270 15.16 14.01 24.53
C VAL A 270 15.53 15.49 24.52
N VAL A 271 16.44 15.89 23.67
CA VAL A 271 16.90 17.28 23.52
C VAL A 271 16.64 17.78 22.10
N THR A 272 16.87 16.93 21.11
CA THR A 272 16.77 17.27 19.69
C THR A 272 15.52 16.67 19.03
N CYS A 273 15.17 17.22 17.88
CA CYS A 273 14.06 16.73 17.07
C CYS A 273 14.28 15.27 16.63
N GLU A 274 15.52 14.94 16.26
CA GLU A 274 15.90 13.58 15.89
C GLU A 274 15.73 12.59 17.04
N GLU A 275 16.11 12.97 18.27
CA GLU A 275 15.91 12.13 19.46
C GLU A 275 14.43 11.92 19.75
N PHE A 276 13.59 12.94 19.60
CA PHE A 276 12.14 12.81 19.71
C PHE A 276 11.58 11.77 18.72
N TYR A 277 11.90 11.91 17.43
CA TYR A 277 11.41 10.96 16.44
C TYR A 277 11.97 9.56 16.63
N ARG A 278 13.20 9.44 17.14
CA ARG A 278 13.75 8.13 17.49
C ARG A 278 12.97 7.51 18.66
N ALA A 279 12.67 8.28 19.70
CA ALA A 279 11.87 7.81 20.84
C ALA A 279 10.47 7.37 20.39
N LEU A 280 9.86 8.09 19.43
CA LEU A 280 8.58 7.71 18.85
C LEU A 280 8.69 6.42 18.02
N ALA A 281 9.71 6.30 17.16
CA ALA A 281 9.93 5.11 16.35
C ALA A 281 10.23 3.86 17.19
N ASP A 282 10.85 4.04 18.35
CA ASP A 282 11.16 2.95 19.26
C ASP A 282 10.02 2.63 20.25
N HIS A 283 8.97 3.47 20.25
CA HIS A 283 7.85 3.29 21.18
C HIS A 283 7.13 1.95 20.98
N PRO A 284 6.73 1.25 22.05
CA PRO A 284 6.08 -0.07 21.94
C PRO A 284 4.78 -0.08 21.17
N ALA A 285 4.04 1.03 21.13
CA ALA A 285 2.77 1.13 20.42
C ALA A 285 2.92 1.21 18.88
N LEU A 286 4.13 1.49 18.34
CA LEU A 286 4.31 1.65 16.89
C LEU A 286 3.85 0.42 16.09
N ILE A 287 4.35 -0.77 16.46
CA ILE A 287 4.01 -2.01 15.72
C ILE A 287 2.52 -2.32 15.80
N PRO A 288 1.86 -2.28 16.98
CA PRO A 288 0.41 -2.40 17.07
C PRO A 288 -0.37 -1.40 16.19
N THR A 289 0.07 -0.15 16.13
CA THR A 289 -0.57 0.87 15.28
C THR A 289 -0.45 0.53 13.81
N ILE A 290 0.75 0.23 13.32
CA ILE A 290 0.97 -0.21 11.92
C ILE A 290 0.12 -1.46 11.62
N ALA A 291 0.13 -2.45 12.52
CA ALA A 291 -0.68 -3.65 12.38
C ALA A 291 -2.18 -3.32 12.29
N THR A 292 -2.67 -2.37 13.09
CA THR A 292 -4.08 -1.94 13.07
C THR A 292 -4.47 -1.37 11.71
N VAL A 293 -3.65 -0.47 11.16
CA VAL A 293 -3.91 0.14 9.84
C VAL A 293 -3.92 -0.93 8.75
N LEU A 294 -2.92 -1.81 8.71
CA LEU A 294 -2.82 -2.84 7.68
C LEU A 294 -3.89 -3.93 7.83
N VAL A 295 -4.27 -4.32 9.06
CA VAL A 295 -5.39 -5.24 9.28
C VAL A 295 -6.69 -4.63 8.79
N ASN A 296 -6.95 -3.35 9.03
CA ASN A 296 -8.12 -2.68 8.49
C ASN A 296 -8.11 -2.61 6.95
N HIS A 297 -6.95 -2.48 6.34
CA HIS A 297 -6.81 -2.47 4.89
C HIS A 297 -7.02 -3.85 4.25
N PHE A 298 -6.43 -4.91 4.82
CA PHE A 298 -6.44 -6.25 4.22
C PHE A 298 -7.60 -7.14 4.66
N PHE A 299 -8.24 -6.85 5.78
CA PHE A 299 -9.31 -7.65 6.39
C PHE A 299 -10.58 -6.82 6.60
N THR A 300 -10.98 -6.10 5.56
CA THR A 300 -12.05 -5.09 5.62
C THR A 300 -13.36 -5.65 6.19
N ASP A 301 -13.80 -6.82 5.71
CA ASP A 301 -15.07 -7.41 6.07
C ASP A 301 -15.02 -8.34 7.30
N ASP A 302 -13.82 -8.53 7.86
CA ASP A 302 -13.67 -9.34 9.06
C ASP A 302 -14.28 -8.62 10.28
N SER A 303 -14.86 -9.39 11.18
CA SER A 303 -15.45 -8.85 12.40
C SER A 303 -14.41 -8.11 13.26
N LEU A 304 -14.86 -7.16 14.06
CA LEU A 304 -13.98 -6.39 14.96
C LEU A 304 -13.19 -7.32 15.91
N GLU A 305 -13.81 -8.42 16.34
CA GLU A 305 -13.15 -9.42 17.20
C GLU A 305 -12.02 -10.14 16.44
N ALA A 306 -12.27 -10.56 15.19
CA ALA A 306 -11.25 -11.18 14.34
C ALA A 306 -10.10 -10.21 14.09
N LYS A 307 -10.39 -8.94 13.75
CA LYS A 307 -9.37 -7.90 13.57
C LYS A 307 -8.52 -7.69 14.82
N ARG A 308 -9.12 -7.65 16.01
CA ARG A 308 -8.37 -7.54 17.27
C ARG A 308 -7.43 -8.72 17.51
N LYS A 309 -7.88 -9.95 17.20
CA LYS A 309 -7.04 -11.16 17.29
C LYS A 309 -5.88 -11.11 16.30
N LEU A 310 -6.15 -10.68 15.05
CA LEU A 310 -5.11 -10.50 14.02
C LEU A 310 -4.04 -9.50 14.46
N ILE A 311 -4.46 -8.33 14.95
CA ILE A 311 -3.54 -7.31 15.48
C ILE A 311 -2.71 -7.87 16.64
N ALA A 312 -3.33 -8.60 17.56
CA ALA A 312 -2.63 -9.23 18.67
C ALA A 312 -1.62 -10.28 18.19
N SER A 313 -1.98 -11.12 17.22
CA SER A 313 -1.09 -12.14 16.64
C SER A 313 0.10 -11.51 15.92
N ILE A 314 -0.13 -10.48 15.09
CA ILE A 314 0.94 -9.73 14.43
C ILE A 314 1.87 -9.07 15.44
N THR A 315 1.28 -8.45 16.47
CA THR A 315 2.04 -7.80 17.54
C THR A 315 2.91 -8.80 18.31
N ALA A 316 2.37 -9.98 18.62
CA ALA A 316 3.10 -11.04 19.30
C ALA A 316 4.24 -11.62 18.45
N ALA A 317 4.07 -11.69 17.13
CA ALA A 317 5.11 -12.15 16.20
C ALA A 317 6.30 -11.19 16.07
N GLN A 318 6.15 -9.93 16.52
CA GLN A 318 7.20 -8.89 16.50
C GLN A 318 7.97 -8.79 15.17
N PRO A 319 7.29 -8.60 14.02
CA PRO A 319 7.97 -8.49 12.73
C PRO A 319 8.91 -7.29 12.74
N LYS A 320 10.15 -7.48 12.28
CA LYS A 320 11.16 -6.41 12.29
C LYS A 320 11.17 -5.58 11.02
N THR A 321 10.78 -6.16 9.90
CA THR A 321 10.78 -5.52 8.56
C THR A 321 9.38 -5.52 7.98
N PHE A 322 9.13 -4.65 7.02
CA PHE A 322 7.87 -4.67 6.26
C PHE A 322 7.71 -5.97 5.48
N ASP A 323 8.79 -6.54 4.93
CA ASP A 323 8.74 -7.87 4.28
C ASP A 323 8.17 -8.93 5.21
N ALA A 324 8.64 -8.99 6.45
CA ALA A 324 8.15 -9.93 7.45
C ALA A 324 6.69 -9.66 7.81
N LEU A 325 6.30 -8.39 7.99
CA LEU A 325 4.94 -8.00 8.34
C LEU A 325 3.95 -8.33 7.22
N PHE A 326 4.24 -7.93 5.99
CA PHE A 326 3.37 -8.23 4.86
C PHE A 326 3.32 -9.72 4.55
N SER A 327 4.43 -10.46 4.76
CA SER A 327 4.41 -11.92 4.64
C SER A 327 3.52 -12.59 5.68
N LEU A 328 3.52 -12.13 6.93
CA LEU A 328 2.59 -12.59 7.97
C LEU A 328 1.12 -12.39 7.57
N ILE A 329 0.82 -11.27 6.90
CA ILE A 329 -0.55 -10.97 6.44
C ILE A 329 -0.90 -11.83 5.23
N LEU A 330 -0.15 -11.69 4.13
CA LEU A 330 -0.49 -12.24 2.82
C LEU A 330 -0.48 -13.77 2.76
N PHE A 331 0.42 -14.41 3.52
CA PHE A 331 0.54 -15.87 3.54
C PHE A 331 -0.17 -16.52 4.73
N SER A 332 -0.91 -15.75 5.53
CA SER A 332 -1.68 -16.32 6.63
C SER A 332 -2.87 -17.15 6.12
N LYS A 333 -3.21 -18.17 6.89
CA LYS A 333 -4.44 -18.98 6.63
C LYS A 333 -5.68 -18.09 6.66
N GLN A 334 -5.73 -17.14 7.60
CA GLN A 334 -6.84 -16.20 7.69
C GLN A 334 -7.02 -15.44 6.38
N TYR A 335 -5.95 -14.87 5.84
CA TYR A 335 -6.02 -14.11 4.60
C TYR A 335 -6.38 -14.96 3.38
N LEU A 336 -5.71 -16.10 3.24
CA LEU A 336 -5.81 -16.92 2.04
C LEU A 336 -7.07 -17.79 1.95
N LEU A 337 -7.63 -18.17 3.11
CA LEU A 337 -8.73 -19.15 3.15
C LEU A 337 -10.06 -18.54 3.63
N TYR A 338 -10.01 -17.49 4.45
CA TYR A 338 -11.20 -17.03 5.18
C TYR A 338 -11.57 -15.58 4.95
N THR A 339 -10.65 -14.74 4.54
CA THR A 339 -10.96 -13.32 4.32
C THR A 339 -11.76 -13.15 3.03
N ALA A 340 -12.95 -12.59 3.18
CA ALA A 340 -13.75 -12.08 2.08
C ALA A 340 -13.60 -10.55 2.12
N ARG A 341 -12.95 -9.98 1.12
CA ARG A 341 -12.88 -8.55 0.97
C ARG A 341 -13.10 -8.17 -0.48
N PRO A 342 -13.65 -7.02 -0.72
CA PRO A 342 -13.75 -6.49 -2.06
C PRO A 342 -12.35 -6.16 -2.61
N LYS A 343 -12.22 -6.26 -3.92
CA LYS A 343 -10.98 -5.94 -4.62
C LYS A 343 -10.84 -4.44 -4.79
N SER A 344 -9.63 -3.93 -4.64
CA SER A 344 -9.34 -2.56 -5.03
C SER A 344 -9.46 -2.37 -6.56
N ALA A 345 -9.47 -1.12 -7.00
CA ALA A 345 -9.45 -0.80 -8.42
C ALA A 345 -8.22 -1.41 -9.11
N GLU A 346 -7.05 -1.30 -8.48
CA GLU A 346 -5.81 -1.87 -8.97
C GLU A 346 -5.85 -3.40 -9.07
N GLU A 347 -6.38 -4.07 -8.05
CA GLU A 347 -6.52 -5.54 -8.03
C GLU A 347 -7.44 -6.03 -9.15
N SER A 348 -8.52 -5.31 -9.39
CA SER A 348 -9.48 -5.67 -10.42
C SER A 348 -8.94 -5.41 -11.81
N PHE A 349 -8.43 -4.21 -12.03
CA PHE A 349 -8.02 -3.77 -13.34
C PHE A 349 -6.72 -4.43 -13.80
N PHE A 350 -5.66 -4.37 -12.99
CA PHE A 350 -4.36 -4.92 -13.39
C PHE A 350 -4.44 -6.43 -13.60
N GLY A 351 -5.12 -7.13 -12.70
CA GLY A 351 -5.35 -8.57 -12.86
C GLY A 351 -6.13 -8.94 -14.13
N LEU A 352 -7.12 -8.14 -14.51
CA LEU A 352 -7.87 -8.34 -15.76
C LEU A 352 -7.01 -8.02 -16.98
N ALA A 353 -6.29 -6.91 -16.96
CA ALA A 353 -5.43 -6.47 -18.06
C ALA A 353 -4.34 -7.49 -18.36
N HIS A 354 -3.67 -8.01 -17.32
CA HIS A 354 -2.68 -9.08 -17.47
C HIS A 354 -3.28 -10.35 -18.07
N ARG A 355 -4.44 -10.78 -17.58
CA ARG A 355 -5.12 -11.99 -18.11
C ARG A 355 -5.59 -11.83 -19.54
N ALA A 356 -6.03 -10.63 -19.92
CA ALA A 356 -6.45 -10.33 -21.28
C ALA A 356 -5.26 -10.09 -22.26
N GLY A 357 -4.03 -10.00 -21.72
CA GLY A 357 -2.87 -9.58 -22.51
C GLY A 357 -2.99 -8.14 -23.02
N TRP A 358 -3.84 -7.34 -22.36
CA TRP A 358 -4.08 -5.97 -22.73
C TRP A 358 -2.86 -5.09 -22.37
N ARG A 359 -2.58 -4.12 -23.23
CA ARG A 359 -1.49 -3.16 -23.04
C ARG A 359 -2.06 -1.76 -22.93
N PRO A 360 -1.74 -1.02 -21.87
CA PRO A 360 -2.19 0.35 -21.72
C PRO A 360 -1.61 1.25 -22.82
N SER A 361 -2.37 2.26 -23.22
CA SER A 361 -1.86 3.37 -24.01
C SER A 361 -1.06 4.34 -23.13
N PRO A 362 -0.17 5.17 -23.72
CA PRO A 362 0.38 6.32 -23.01
C PRO A 362 -0.76 7.18 -22.44
N GLY A 363 -0.62 7.62 -21.21
CA GLY A 363 -1.65 8.40 -20.51
C GLY A 363 -2.72 7.59 -19.78
N PHE A 364 -2.85 6.28 -20.07
CA PHE A 364 -3.85 5.46 -19.40
C PHE A 364 -3.77 5.53 -17.87
N PHE A 365 -2.57 5.49 -17.29
CA PHE A 365 -2.42 5.54 -15.83
C PHE A 365 -2.75 6.92 -15.24
N GLU A 366 -2.72 7.97 -16.05
CA GLU A 366 -3.21 9.29 -15.64
C GLU A 366 -4.73 9.23 -15.49
N ASP A 367 -5.43 8.76 -16.50
CA ASP A 367 -6.90 8.60 -16.49
C ASP A 367 -7.34 7.64 -15.38
N PHE A 368 -6.63 6.51 -15.21
CA PHE A 368 -6.91 5.54 -14.15
C PHE A 368 -6.71 6.14 -12.75
N THR A 369 -5.67 6.95 -12.57
CA THR A 369 -5.42 7.63 -11.29
C THR A 369 -6.47 8.70 -11.03
N ASP A 370 -6.92 9.42 -12.04
CA ASP A 370 -7.99 10.40 -11.91
C ASP A 370 -9.28 9.73 -11.44
N VAL A 371 -9.71 8.67 -12.12
CA VAL A 371 -10.90 7.90 -11.75
C VAL A 371 -10.77 7.36 -10.31
N ARG A 372 -9.61 6.85 -9.92
CA ARG A 372 -9.35 6.37 -8.57
C ARG A 372 -9.43 7.49 -7.53
N ASN A 373 -8.88 8.66 -7.83
CA ASN A 373 -8.83 9.80 -6.91
C ASN A 373 -10.18 10.54 -6.80
N LEU A 374 -11.03 10.44 -7.81
CA LEU A 374 -12.38 11.02 -7.80
C LEU A 374 -13.32 10.42 -6.76
N VAL A 375 -12.87 9.40 -6.06
CA VAL A 375 -13.59 8.82 -4.92
C VAL A 375 -13.30 9.57 -3.61
N VAL A 376 -12.34 10.49 -3.62
CA VAL A 376 -12.04 11.34 -2.48
C VAL A 376 -12.56 12.74 -2.79
N CYS A 377 -13.60 13.16 -2.09
CA CYS A 377 -14.05 14.55 -2.18
C CYS A 377 -12.93 15.48 -1.73
N ASP A 378 -12.49 16.35 -2.63
CA ASP A 378 -11.73 17.52 -2.25
C ASP A 378 -12.68 18.51 -1.57
N ILE A 379 -12.33 18.97 -0.38
CA ILE A 379 -13.12 19.90 0.42
C ILE A 379 -13.42 21.20 -0.35
N ASN A 380 -12.67 21.49 -1.40
CA ASN A 380 -12.77 22.71 -2.21
C ASN A 380 -13.26 22.47 -3.65
N ALA A 381 -13.48 21.23 -4.07
CA ALA A 381 -14.01 20.92 -5.41
C ALA A 381 -15.52 20.68 -5.35
N GLU A 382 -16.24 21.25 -6.31
CA GLU A 382 -17.60 20.80 -6.59
C GLU A 382 -17.52 19.28 -6.87
N CYS A 383 -18.32 18.50 -6.13
CA CYS A 383 -18.31 17.05 -6.27
C CYS A 383 -18.82 16.65 -7.66
N GLU A 384 -17.94 16.50 -8.63
CA GLU A 384 -18.23 15.88 -9.94
C GLU A 384 -18.33 14.36 -9.87
N ILE A 385 -18.58 13.84 -8.67
CA ILE A 385 -18.61 12.41 -8.36
C ILE A 385 -19.61 11.62 -9.23
N LYS A 386 -20.74 12.24 -9.58
CA LYS A 386 -21.77 11.57 -10.39
C LYS A 386 -21.29 11.22 -11.81
N ALA A 387 -20.49 12.09 -12.43
CA ALA A 387 -19.93 11.81 -13.74
C ALA A 387 -18.89 10.69 -13.70
N SER A 388 -18.14 10.63 -12.60
CA SER A 388 -17.09 9.62 -12.39
C SER A 388 -17.65 8.25 -12.05
N ILE A 389 -18.78 8.18 -11.34
CA ILE A 389 -19.46 6.93 -11.01
C ILE A 389 -19.92 6.24 -12.30
N SER A 390 -20.47 6.98 -13.27
CA SER A 390 -20.87 6.40 -14.54
C SER A 390 -19.68 5.83 -15.32
N THR A 391 -18.56 6.52 -15.31
CA THR A 391 -17.32 6.06 -15.95
C THR A 391 -16.76 4.81 -15.27
N ILE A 392 -16.85 4.76 -13.95
CA ILE A 392 -16.41 3.59 -13.17
C ILE A 392 -17.32 2.39 -13.44
N ASP A 393 -18.63 2.59 -13.56
CA ASP A 393 -19.59 1.55 -13.95
C ASP A 393 -19.32 1.00 -15.35
N GLU A 394 -18.98 1.86 -16.29
CA GLU A 394 -18.63 1.45 -17.66
C GLU A 394 -17.35 0.59 -17.70
N LEU A 395 -16.44 0.78 -16.75
CA LEU A 395 -15.20 0.00 -16.63
C LEU A 395 -15.39 -1.32 -15.86
N GLU A 396 -16.59 -1.63 -15.36
CA GLU A 396 -16.88 -2.79 -14.50
C GLU A 396 -15.87 -2.93 -13.35
N VAL A 397 -15.31 -1.83 -12.87
CA VAL A 397 -14.41 -1.82 -11.73
C VAL A 397 -15.23 -2.11 -10.47
N PRO A 398 -14.90 -3.13 -9.68
CA PRO A 398 -15.63 -3.40 -8.44
C PRO A 398 -15.46 -2.23 -7.50
N ILE A 399 -16.53 -1.53 -7.28
CA ILE A 399 -16.54 -0.24 -6.62
C ILE A 399 -17.03 -0.44 -5.20
N LEU A 400 -16.13 -0.78 -4.35
CA LEU A 400 -16.41 -0.58 -2.95
C LEU A 400 -16.66 0.85 -2.59
N LYS A 401 -15.85 1.68 -3.16
CA LYS A 401 -15.97 3.12 -3.03
C LYS A 401 -17.21 3.70 -3.70
N ARG A 402 -17.84 2.97 -4.63
CA ARG A 402 -19.10 3.40 -5.23
C ARG A 402 -20.21 3.54 -4.20
N GLN A 403 -20.35 2.56 -3.32
CA GLN A 403 -21.37 2.61 -2.27
C GLN A 403 -21.10 3.73 -1.29
N GLU A 404 -19.83 3.92 -0.90
CA GLU A 404 -19.43 5.06 -0.08
C GLU A 404 -19.69 6.41 -0.76
N VAL A 405 -19.51 6.47 -2.08
CA VAL A 405 -19.73 7.69 -2.86
C VAL A 405 -21.21 7.95 -3.12
N GLU A 406 -22.02 6.92 -3.35
CA GLU A 406 -23.48 7.07 -3.49
C GLU A 406 -24.15 7.56 -2.21
N ASP A 407 -23.56 7.23 -1.06
CA ASP A 407 -24.02 7.69 0.26
C ASP A 407 -23.52 9.10 0.64
N ILE A 408 -22.56 9.65 -0.13
CA ILE A 408 -22.07 11.01 0.08
C ILE A 408 -22.91 11.98 -0.75
N GLU A 409 -24.03 12.43 -0.19
CA GLU A 409 -24.68 13.62 -0.71
C GLU A 409 -23.84 14.84 -0.31
N CYS A 410 -23.14 15.41 -1.27
CA CYS A 410 -22.56 16.73 -1.07
C CYS A 410 -23.69 17.73 -0.82
N GLY A 411 -23.85 18.13 0.40
CA GLY A 411 -24.82 19.17 0.77
C GLY A 411 -24.50 20.48 0.06
N SER A 412 -25.50 21.35 -0.01
CA SER A 412 -25.40 22.70 -0.61
C SER A 412 -24.34 23.61 0.06
N ASP A 413 -23.74 23.15 1.14
CA ASP A 413 -22.73 23.84 1.96
C ASP A 413 -21.30 23.33 1.73
N HIS A 414 -21.08 22.51 0.69
CA HIS A 414 -19.76 21.99 0.30
C HIS A 414 -19.03 21.18 1.39
N ASN A 415 -19.74 20.62 2.36
CA ASN A 415 -19.19 19.68 3.33
C ASN A 415 -19.38 18.24 2.82
N CYS A 416 -18.35 17.70 2.23
CA CYS A 416 -18.24 16.26 1.92
C CYS A 416 -17.35 15.57 2.93
#